data_7f7c58b13231d6f54a7a5032b78cb38e
#
_entry.id   7f7c58b13231d6f54a7a5032b78cb38e
#
_cell.length_a   1.000
_cell.length_b   1.000
_cell.length_c   1.000
_cell.angle_alpha   90.00
_cell.angle_beta   90.00
_cell.angle_gamma   90.00
#
_symmetry.space_group_name_H-M   'P 1'
#
loop_
_entity.id
_entity.type
_entity.pdbx_description
1 polymer ?
#
loop_
_entity_poly.entity_id
_entity_poly.type
_entity_poly.pdbx_seq_one_letter_code
_entity_poly.pdbx_strand_id
1 'polypeptide(L)'
;MQFQSQVLTNAEVSPGYFRMRMTAPPSVLEAAAGQFVMVKVSRAIDPLLRRPFGIYDMGTFITPYTDCGQQTFLEILYKVVGRGTGMLADLHQGDHLDIIAPLGKGFCPGEAEEEKILVGGGVGLAPLYLLAKELVKGHKVRLFAGGRSKEDVLCITEFERLGVETYVATDDGTLGDRGLVTQVMMKHLASDNKPKRLFACGPFPMLRAVAGIAEEMQVPCQVSLEAFMACGMGACLGCVVKGVNHSVETPDYRCVCKDGPVFDSTDLSWD
;
A
#
# COMPACT_ATOMS: atom_id res chain seq x y z
N MET A 1 1.64 -17.14 -6.87
CA MET A 1 1.96 -17.78 -8.18
C MET A 1 2.87 -16.91 -9.03
N GLN A 2 3.53 -17.46 -10.05
CA GLN A 2 4.30 -16.70 -11.04
C GLN A 2 3.57 -16.73 -12.38
N PHE A 3 3.48 -15.59 -13.07
CA PHE A 3 2.80 -15.48 -14.37
C PHE A 3 3.38 -14.35 -15.22
N GLN A 4 3.13 -14.44 -16.54
CA GLN A 4 3.40 -13.35 -17.47
C GLN A 4 2.18 -12.44 -17.54
N SER A 5 2.43 -11.15 -17.51
CA SER A 5 1.42 -10.10 -17.51
C SER A 5 1.69 -9.13 -18.64
N GLN A 6 0.65 -8.68 -19.33
CA GLN A 6 0.74 -7.66 -20.36
C GLN A 6 0.32 -6.31 -19.80
N VAL A 7 1.09 -5.27 -20.05
CA VAL A 7 0.77 -3.89 -19.70
C VAL A 7 -0.45 -3.43 -20.51
N LEU A 8 -1.51 -3.03 -19.82
CA LEU A 8 -2.72 -2.46 -20.41
C LEU A 8 -2.64 -0.94 -20.47
N THR A 9 -2.18 -0.32 -19.39
CA THR A 9 -1.88 1.11 -19.30
C THR A 9 -0.72 1.36 -18.35
N ASN A 10 0.06 2.40 -18.62
CA ASN A 10 1.10 2.89 -17.73
C ASN A 10 1.13 4.41 -17.86
N ALA A 11 0.61 5.13 -16.88
CA ALA A 11 0.41 6.56 -16.97
C ALA A 11 0.98 7.28 -15.76
N GLU A 12 1.66 8.41 -16.01
CA GLU A 12 2.06 9.33 -14.96
C GLU A 12 0.81 10.03 -14.40
N VAL A 13 0.58 9.90 -13.10
CA VAL A 13 -0.59 10.46 -12.39
C VAL A 13 -0.24 11.69 -11.56
N SER A 14 1.03 11.85 -11.24
CA SER A 14 1.64 13.02 -10.60
C SER A 14 3.13 12.99 -10.92
N PRO A 15 3.88 14.11 -10.86
CA PRO A 15 5.30 14.13 -11.22
C PRO A 15 6.11 13.02 -10.55
N GLY A 16 6.63 12.08 -11.36
CA GLY A 16 7.38 10.91 -10.92
C GLY A 16 6.54 9.78 -10.31
N TYR A 17 5.21 9.87 -10.30
CA TYR A 17 4.32 8.82 -9.84
C TYR A 17 3.51 8.24 -10.99
N PHE A 18 3.53 6.93 -11.11
CA PHE A 18 2.91 6.18 -12.19
C PHE A 18 1.87 5.20 -11.68
N ARG A 19 0.80 5.03 -12.45
CA ARG A 19 -0.18 3.98 -12.26
C ARG A 19 -0.15 3.03 -13.45
N MET A 20 0.17 1.77 -13.18
CA MET A 20 0.26 0.73 -14.18
C MET A 20 -0.84 -0.30 -13.96
N ARG A 21 -1.67 -0.49 -14.98
CA ARG A 21 -2.64 -1.59 -15.06
C ARG A 21 -2.11 -2.65 -15.99
N MET A 22 -2.27 -3.91 -15.59
CA MET A 22 -1.76 -5.05 -16.32
C MET A 22 -2.72 -6.23 -16.24
N THR A 23 -2.63 -7.17 -17.18
CA THR A 23 -3.43 -8.40 -17.16
C THR A 23 -3.00 -9.29 -15.99
N ALA A 24 -3.95 -10.07 -15.46
CA ALA A 24 -3.67 -11.01 -14.39
C ALA A 24 -4.54 -12.27 -14.52
N PRO A 25 -4.12 -13.42 -13.95
CA PRO A 25 -4.97 -14.58 -13.85
C PRO A 25 -6.12 -14.33 -12.85
N PRO A 26 -7.30 -14.97 -13.02
CA PRO A 26 -8.47 -14.77 -12.15
C PRO A 26 -8.18 -15.00 -10.66
N SER A 27 -7.25 -15.89 -10.32
CA SER A 27 -6.84 -16.15 -8.94
C SER A 27 -6.19 -14.96 -8.21
N VAL A 28 -5.78 -13.89 -8.93
CA VAL A 28 -5.33 -12.65 -8.29
C VAL A 28 -6.46 -11.94 -7.56
N LEU A 29 -7.73 -12.16 -7.96
CA LEU A 29 -8.90 -11.59 -7.29
C LEU A 29 -9.11 -12.11 -5.85
N GLU A 30 -8.41 -13.17 -5.46
CA GLU A 30 -8.40 -13.70 -4.08
C GLU A 30 -7.39 -12.95 -3.19
N ALA A 31 -6.63 -12.02 -3.75
CA ALA A 31 -5.68 -11.23 -2.97
C ALA A 31 -6.39 -10.33 -1.96
N ALA A 32 -5.86 -10.27 -0.74
CA ALA A 32 -6.34 -9.35 0.30
C ALA A 32 -5.68 -7.98 0.16
N ALA A 33 -6.40 -6.93 0.54
CA ALA A 33 -5.84 -5.59 0.64
C ALA A 33 -4.61 -5.56 1.55
N GLY A 34 -3.54 -4.87 1.12
CA GLY A 34 -2.25 -4.85 1.82
C GLY A 34 -1.24 -5.88 1.34
N GLN A 35 -1.65 -6.90 0.59
CA GLN A 35 -0.71 -7.80 -0.10
C GLN A 35 0.03 -7.08 -1.24
N PHE A 36 1.12 -7.65 -1.70
CA PHE A 36 2.00 -7.06 -2.70
C PHE A 36 2.36 -8.03 -3.84
N VAL A 37 3.01 -7.49 -4.85
CA VAL A 37 3.54 -8.23 -6.00
C VAL A 37 5.04 -8.00 -6.14
N MET A 38 5.76 -8.99 -6.66
CA MET A 38 7.16 -8.89 -7.06
C MET A 38 7.27 -8.82 -8.58
N VAL A 39 7.66 -7.68 -9.12
CA VAL A 39 7.75 -7.41 -10.56
C VAL A 39 9.18 -7.54 -11.04
N LYS A 40 9.44 -8.36 -12.08
CA LYS A 40 10.71 -8.38 -12.79
C LYS A 40 10.71 -7.28 -13.84
N VAL A 41 11.49 -6.24 -13.59
CA VAL A 41 11.50 -4.99 -14.38
C VAL A 41 12.29 -5.09 -15.70
N SER A 42 13.05 -6.17 -15.90
CA SER A 42 13.86 -6.39 -17.12
C SER A 42 13.95 -7.89 -17.42
N ARG A 43 14.02 -8.24 -18.71
CA ARG A 43 14.35 -9.61 -19.15
C ARG A 43 15.85 -9.89 -19.06
N ALA A 44 16.68 -8.86 -19.00
CA ALA A 44 18.12 -8.97 -18.81
C ALA A 44 18.49 -9.37 -17.37
N ILE A 45 19.76 -9.69 -17.15
CA ILE A 45 20.29 -10.02 -15.82
C ILE A 45 20.38 -8.75 -14.93
N ASP A 46 20.56 -7.59 -15.52
CA ASP A 46 20.67 -6.31 -14.80
C ASP A 46 19.49 -5.38 -15.15
N PRO A 47 18.68 -4.96 -14.16
CA PRO A 47 18.73 -5.29 -12.73
C PRO A 47 18.22 -6.69 -12.41
N LEU A 48 18.99 -7.44 -11.59
CA LEU A 48 18.73 -8.84 -11.27
C LEU A 48 17.45 -9.04 -10.45
N LEU A 49 17.27 -8.22 -9.40
CA LEU A 49 16.22 -8.43 -8.42
C LEU A 49 14.87 -7.87 -8.92
N ARG A 50 13.79 -8.54 -8.53
CA ARG A 50 12.43 -8.04 -8.66
C ARG A 50 12.21 -6.82 -7.74
N ARG A 51 11.16 -6.07 -8.00
CA ARG A 51 10.73 -4.94 -7.16
C ARG A 51 9.38 -5.23 -6.53
N PRO A 52 9.23 -5.01 -5.20
CA PRO A 52 7.94 -5.14 -4.52
C PRO A 52 7.07 -3.91 -4.79
N PHE A 53 5.77 -4.14 -5.04
CA PHE A 53 4.75 -3.09 -5.11
C PHE A 53 3.48 -3.56 -4.43
N GLY A 54 2.90 -2.73 -3.57
CA GLY A 54 1.57 -2.97 -3.02
C GLY A 54 0.52 -3.04 -4.12
N ILE A 55 -0.45 -3.91 -3.98
CA ILE A 55 -1.61 -3.97 -4.87
C ILE A 55 -2.44 -2.70 -4.64
N TYR A 56 -2.60 -1.88 -5.70
CA TYR A 56 -3.43 -0.68 -5.66
C TYR A 56 -4.90 -1.02 -5.92
N ASP A 57 -5.15 -1.75 -7.01
CA ASP A 57 -6.49 -2.19 -7.40
C ASP A 57 -6.44 -3.50 -8.18
N MET A 58 -7.57 -4.18 -8.22
CA MET A 58 -7.77 -5.37 -9.04
C MET A 58 -9.25 -5.51 -9.38
N GLY A 59 -9.54 -6.19 -10.46
CA GLY A 59 -10.91 -6.38 -10.92
C GLY A 59 -10.96 -7.05 -12.28
N THR A 60 -12.13 -6.95 -12.89
CA THR A 60 -12.39 -7.53 -14.21
C THR A 60 -12.81 -6.44 -15.20
N PHE A 61 -12.53 -6.65 -16.47
CA PHE A 61 -12.94 -5.79 -17.56
C PHE A 61 -13.31 -6.62 -18.79
N ILE A 62 -14.12 -6.04 -19.66
CA ILE A 62 -14.52 -6.66 -20.93
C ILE A 62 -13.77 -5.95 -22.05
N THR A 63 -13.12 -6.72 -22.91
CA THR A 63 -12.46 -6.20 -24.12
C THR A 63 -13.47 -6.22 -25.27
N PRO A 64 -13.94 -5.08 -25.78
CA PRO A 64 -15.07 -5.02 -26.71
C PRO A 64 -14.81 -5.63 -28.10
N TYR A 65 -13.56 -5.98 -28.41
CA TYR A 65 -13.15 -6.44 -29.76
C TYR A 65 -12.50 -7.82 -29.79
N THR A 66 -12.58 -8.60 -28.72
CA THR A 66 -12.01 -9.94 -28.65
C THR A 66 -13.04 -10.92 -28.10
N ASP A 67 -13.11 -12.13 -28.69
CA ASP A 67 -13.91 -13.27 -28.17
C ASP A 67 -13.42 -13.80 -26.82
N CYS A 68 -12.46 -13.11 -26.17
CA CYS A 68 -11.78 -13.56 -24.94
C CYS A 68 -12.61 -13.41 -23.67
N GLY A 69 -13.85 -12.87 -23.73
CA GLY A 69 -14.72 -12.74 -22.56
C GLY A 69 -14.21 -11.75 -21.52
N GLN A 70 -14.52 -12.02 -20.28
CA GLN A 70 -14.11 -11.20 -19.13
C GLN A 70 -12.64 -11.48 -18.78
N GLN A 71 -11.82 -10.43 -18.74
CA GLN A 71 -10.41 -10.49 -18.36
C GLN A 71 -10.20 -9.89 -16.95
N THR A 72 -9.16 -10.35 -16.28
CA THR A 72 -8.77 -9.81 -14.96
C THR A 72 -7.60 -8.85 -15.10
N PHE A 73 -7.62 -7.78 -14.32
CA PHE A 73 -6.51 -6.85 -14.21
C PHE A 73 -5.98 -6.76 -12.77
N LEU A 74 -4.72 -6.37 -12.69
CA LEU A 74 -4.01 -5.95 -11.49
C LEU A 74 -3.46 -4.54 -11.74
N GLU A 75 -3.54 -3.66 -10.74
CA GLU A 75 -2.96 -2.31 -10.78
C GLU A 75 -1.96 -2.11 -9.65
N ILE A 76 -0.86 -1.42 -9.98
CA ILE A 76 0.11 -0.89 -9.03
C ILE A 76 0.23 0.61 -9.20
N LEU A 77 0.44 1.31 -8.08
CA LEU A 77 0.81 2.72 -8.03
C LEU A 77 2.23 2.79 -7.49
N TYR A 78 3.14 3.46 -8.21
CA TYR A 78 4.55 3.49 -7.83
C TYR A 78 5.21 4.84 -8.10
N LYS A 79 6.29 5.11 -7.36
CA LYS A 79 7.17 6.27 -7.57
C LYS A 79 8.43 5.87 -8.30
N VAL A 80 8.88 6.70 -9.21
CA VAL A 80 10.20 6.56 -9.83
C VAL A 80 11.26 7.03 -8.84
N VAL A 81 11.99 6.07 -8.25
CA VAL A 81 13.03 6.35 -7.24
C VAL A 81 14.41 5.84 -7.64
N GLY A 82 14.53 5.18 -8.78
CA GLY A 82 15.79 4.65 -9.28
C GLY A 82 15.63 3.85 -10.57
N ARG A 83 16.73 3.20 -11.00
CA ARG A 83 16.81 2.54 -12.31
C ARG A 83 15.67 1.56 -12.59
N GLY A 84 15.32 0.68 -11.63
CA GLY A 84 14.29 -0.32 -11.85
C GLY A 84 12.89 0.29 -12.06
N THR A 85 12.52 1.30 -11.27
CA THR A 85 11.24 2.00 -11.43
C THR A 85 11.25 2.94 -12.64
N GLY A 86 12.41 3.48 -13.05
CA GLY A 86 12.56 4.19 -14.32
C GLY A 86 12.27 3.29 -15.51
N MET A 87 12.84 2.07 -15.52
CA MET A 87 12.55 1.08 -16.58
C MET A 87 11.07 0.67 -16.63
N LEU A 88 10.37 0.65 -15.48
CA LEU A 88 8.93 0.43 -15.48
C LEU A 88 8.17 1.62 -16.07
N ALA A 89 8.60 2.85 -15.80
CA ALA A 89 7.97 4.05 -16.34
C ALA A 89 8.07 4.14 -17.87
N ASP A 90 9.12 3.54 -18.45
CA ASP A 90 9.35 3.48 -19.90
C ASP A 90 8.48 2.40 -20.61
N LEU A 91 7.75 1.56 -19.87
CA LEU A 91 6.92 0.52 -20.49
C LEU A 91 5.64 1.09 -21.07
N HIS A 92 5.25 0.53 -22.22
CA HIS A 92 4.06 0.91 -22.98
C HIS A 92 3.02 -0.22 -23.01
N GLN A 93 1.81 0.13 -23.43
CA GLN A 93 0.76 -0.85 -23.68
C GLN A 93 1.26 -1.95 -24.63
N GLY A 94 1.03 -3.21 -24.24
CA GLY A 94 1.46 -4.38 -24.98
C GLY A 94 2.77 -5.00 -24.49
N ASP A 95 3.57 -4.27 -23.72
CA ASP A 95 4.80 -4.82 -23.11
C ASP A 95 4.45 -5.90 -22.08
N HIS A 96 5.42 -6.77 -21.79
CA HIS A 96 5.22 -7.92 -20.91
C HIS A 96 6.15 -7.88 -19.69
N LEU A 97 5.59 -8.23 -18.56
CA LEU A 97 6.25 -8.35 -17.26
C LEU A 97 6.10 -9.75 -16.70
N ASP A 98 7.11 -10.21 -15.97
CA ASP A 98 7.06 -11.43 -15.17
C ASP A 98 6.78 -11.05 -13.71
N ILE A 99 5.67 -11.54 -13.16
CA ILE A 99 5.13 -11.17 -11.87
C ILE A 99 4.99 -12.39 -10.96
N ILE A 100 5.29 -12.19 -9.67
CA ILE A 100 4.93 -13.14 -8.61
C ILE A 100 3.89 -12.44 -7.72
N ALA A 101 2.69 -12.99 -7.61
CA ALA A 101 1.57 -12.42 -6.84
C ALA A 101 0.54 -13.50 -6.46
N PRO A 102 -0.35 -13.25 -5.47
CA PRO A 102 -0.14 -12.31 -4.39
C PRO A 102 0.90 -12.81 -3.39
N LEU A 103 1.52 -11.91 -2.64
CA LEU A 103 2.55 -12.20 -1.63
C LEU A 103 2.25 -11.47 -0.32
N GLY A 104 2.75 -12.02 0.78
CA GLY A 104 2.61 -11.45 2.12
C GLY A 104 1.22 -11.60 2.71
N LYS A 105 1.00 -10.93 3.86
CA LYS A 105 -0.27 -10.88 4.59
C LYS A 105 -0.96 -9.54 4.35
N GLY A 106 -2.28 -9.57 4.21
CA GLY A 106 -3.12 -8.39 4.06
C GLY A 106 -3.60 -7.82 5.40
N PHE A 107 -4.32 -6.71 5.32
CA PHE A 107 -5.01 -6.10 6.45
C PHE A 107 -6.16 -6.98 6.95
N CYS A 108 -6.41 -6.93 8.27
CA CYS A 108 -7.57 -7.53 8.90
C CYS A 108 -8.57 -6.41 9.24
N PRO A 109 -9.77 -6.38 8.66
CA PRO A 109 -10.74 -5.29 8.85
C PRO A 109 -11.17 -5.04 10.30
N GLY A 110 -11.10 -6.04 11.18
CA GLY A 110 -11.56 -5.94 12.58
C GLY A 110 -13.08 -6.01 12.72
N GLU A 111 -13.59 -5.48 13.83
CA GLU A 111 -15.00 -5.59 14.19
C GLU A 111 -15.90 -4.63 13.39
N ALA A 112 -17.19 -4.99 13.29
CA ALA A 112 -18.15 -4.26 12.46
C ALA A 112 -18.48 -2.86 13.00
N GLU A 113 -18.53 -2.70 14.32
CA GLU A 113 -18.91 -1.45 14.98
C GLU A 113 -17.79 -0.40 15.01
N GLU A 114 -16.56 -0.79 14.63
CA GLU A 114 -15.43 0.13 14.60
C GLU A 114 -15.47 1.06 13.38
N GLU A 115 -15.25 2.34 13.60
CA GLU A 115 -14.94 3.28 12.51
C GLU A 115 -13.53 2.98 11.96
N LYS A 116 -13.37 2.97 10.65
CA LYS A 116 -12.11 2.63 10.00
C LYS A 116 -11.35 3.89 9.61
N ILE A 117 -10.18 4.06 10.18
CA ILE A 117 -9.31 5.22 9.97
C ILE A 117 -8.11 4.80 9.14
N LEU A 118 -7.98 5.33 7.95
CA LEU A 118 -6.86 5.12 7.05
C LEU A 118 -5.88 6.29 7.18
N VAL A 119 -4.59 6.02 7.29
CA VAL A 119 -3.53 7.04 7.36
C VAL A 119 -2.47 6.71 6.31
N GLY A 120 -2.41 7.52 5.25
CA GLY A 120 -1.54 7.28 4.11
C GLY A 120 -0.53 8.37 3.87
N GLY A 121 0.72 8.01 3.51
CA GLY A 121 1.77 8.96 3.13
C GLY A 121 2.37 8.64 1.76
N GLY A 122 2.27 9.57 0.80
CA GLY A 122 2.82 9.39 -0.54
C GLY A 122 2.28 8.13 -1.23
N VAL A 123 3.18 7.29 -1.76
CA VAL A 123 2.81 6.01 -2.42
C VAL A 123 2.15 5.00 -1.46
N GLY A 124 2.26 5.20 -0.14
CA GLY A 124 1.55 4.38 0.85
C GLY A 124 0.02 4.48 0.77
N LEU A 125 -0.53 5.44 0.02
CA LEU A 125 -1.95 5.47 -0.32
C LEU A 125 -2.37 4.28 -1.22
N ALA A 126 -1.43 3.66 -1.94
CA ALA A 126 -1.73 2.56 -2.86
C ALA A 126 -2.41 1.35 -2.18
N PRO A 127 -1.80 0.68 -1.19
CA PRO A 127 -2.43 -0.49 -0.56
C PRO A 127 -3.69 -0.11 0.24
N LEU A 128 -3.83 1.15 0.66
CA LEU A 128 -5.00 1.64 1.39
C LEU A 128 -6.22 1.85 0.47
N TYR A 129 -6.03 2.04 -0.83
CA TYR A 129 -7.15 2.19 -1.76
C TYR A 129 -7.95 0.89 -1.90
N LEU A 130 -7.27 -0.25 -2.08
CA LEU A 130 -7.94 -1.54 -2.15
C LEU A 130 -8.66 -1.86 -0.82
N LEU A 131 -8.03 -1.54 0.33
CA LEU A 131 -8.66 -1.68 1.63
C LEU A 131 -9.91 -0.80 1.76
N ALA A 132 -9.85 0.46 1.31
CA ALA A 132 -11.00 1.35 1.33
C ALA A 132 -12.19 0.79 0.53
N LYS A 133 -11.95 0.23 -0.67
CA LYS A 133 -12.98 -0.43 -1.49
C LYS A 133 -13.69 -1.57 -0.79
N GLU A 134 -12.99 -2.29 0.07
CA GLU A 134 -13.56 -3.38 0.88
C GLU A 134 -14.35 -2.82 2.07
N LEU A 135 -13.76 -1.86 2.80
CA LEU A 135 -14.31 -1.34 4.04
C LEU A 135 -15.60 -0.52 3.85
N VAL A 136 -15.69 0.29 2.79
CA VAL A 136 -16.89 1.15 2.55
C VAL A 136 -18.18 0.35 2.34
N LYS A 137 -18.09 -0.96 2.09
CA LYS A 137 -19.28 -1.82 1.93
C LYS A 137 -20.05 -2.03 3.24
N GLY A 138 -19.43 -1.80 4.39
CA GLY A 138 -20.05 -2.05 5.69
C GLY A 138 -19.62 -1.09 6.81
N HIS A 139 -18.71 -0.15 6.53
CA HIS A 139 -18.14 0.70 7.58
C HIS A 139 -18.09 2.17 7.16
N LYS A 140 -18.15 3.06 8.16
CA LYS A 140 -17.71 4.45 7.98
C LYS A 140 -16.18 4.47 7.87
N VAL A 141 -15.66 5.10 6.81
CA VAL A 141 -14.23 5.18 6.53
C VAL A 141 -13.80 6.63 6.44
N ARG A 142 -12.75 6.99 7.16
CA ARG A 142 -12.04 8.27 7.02
C ARG A 142 -10.61 8.04 6.56
N LEU A 143 -10.14 8.89 5.67
CA LEU A 143 -8.75 8.90 5.19
C LEU A 143 -8.05 10.18 5.63
N PHE A 144 -6.88 10.03 6.23
CA PHE A 144 -5.91 11.09 6.45
C PHE A 144 -4.74 10.86 5.51
N ALA A 145 -4.59 11.73 4.51
CA ALA A 145 -3.56 11.63 3.48
C ALA A 145 -2.49 12.69 3.68
N GLY A 146 -1.24 12.29 3.75
CA GLY A 146 -0.09 13.17 3.94
C GLY A 146 0.88 13.17 2.78
N GLY A 147 1.54 14.32 2.55
CA GLY A 147 2.60 14.48 1.57
C GLY A 147 3.52 15.64 1.92
N ARG A 148 4.69 15.76 1.27
CA ARG A 148 5.53 16.94 1.40
C ARG A 148 4.90 18.13 0.67
N SER A 149 4.27 17.85 -0.46
CA SER A 149 3.55 18.79 -1.31
C SER A 149 2.33 18.12 -1.95
N LYS A 150 1.54 18.87 -2.71
CA LYS A 150 0.37 18.34 -3.44
C LYS A 150 0.71 17.19 -4.39
N GLU A 151 1.93 17.16 -4.92
CA GLU A 151 2.40 16.12 -5.84
C GLU A 151 2.52 14.75 -5.16
N ASP A 152 2.78 14.71 -3.85
CA ASP A 152 2.87 13.48 -3.06
C ASP A 152 1.49 12.98 -2.57
N VAL A 153 0.41 13.74 -2.75
CA VAL A 153 -0.96 13.36 -2.33
C VAL A 153 -1.72 12.78 -3.51
N LEU A 154 -1.81 11.46 -3.54
CA LEU A 154 -2.23 10.70 -4.72
C LEU A 154 -3.68 10.19 -4.58
N CYS A 155 -4.41 10.14 -5.69
CA CYS A 155 -5.67 9.40 -5.82
C CYS A 155 -6.79 9.81 -4.84
N ILE A 156 -6.78 11.03 -4.30
CA ILE A 156 -7.80 11.49 -3.32
C ILE A 156 -9.20 11.43 -3.92
N THR A 157 -9.36 11.88 -5.17
CA THR A 157 -10.65 11.86 -5.86
C THR A 157 -11.23 10.44 -6.00
N GLU A 158 -10.37 9.43 -6.14
CA GLU A 158 -10.78 8.03 -6.18
C GLU A 158 -11.33 7.57 -4.82
N PHE A 159 -10.70 7.96 -3.71
CA PHE A 159 -11.23 7.67 -2.36
C PHE A 159 -12.56 8.40 -2.11
N GLU A 160 -12.67 9.65 -2.50
CA GLU A 160 -13.92 10.43 -2.38
C GLU A 160 -15.07 9.79 -3.17
N ARG A 161 -14.80 9.27 -4.38
CA ARG A 161 -15.80 8.53 -5.19
C ARG A 161 -16.29 7.24 -4.53
N LEU A 162 -15.49 6.64 -3.64
CA LEU A 162 -15.90 5.51 -2.81
C LEU A 162 -16.79 5.93 -1.63
N GLY A 163 -16.95 7.23 -1.37
CA GLY A 163 -17.65 7.76 -0.19
C GLY A 163 -16.77 7.83 1.06
N VAL A 164 -15.44 7.78 0.91
CA VAL A 164 -14.50 7.97 2.00
C VAL A 164 -14.41 9.46 2.34
N GLU A 165 -14.56 9.80 3.61
CA GLU A 165 -14.34 11.15 4.12
C GLU A 165 -12.82 11.42 4.18
N THR A 166 -12.32 12.39 3.40
CA THR A 166 -10.88 12.61 3.21
C THR A 166 -10.39 13.89 3.86
N TYR A 167 -9.24 13.82 4.51
CA TYR A 167 -8.51 14.94 5.11
C TYR A 167 -7.08 14.91 4.58
N VAL A 168 -6.59 16.05 4.11
CA VAL A 168 -5.27 16.17 3.49
C VAL A 168 -4.40 17.10 4.30
N ALA A 169 -3.12 16.73 4.46
CA ALA A 169 -2.08 17.58 5.01
C ALA A 169 -0.83 17.55 4.12
N THR A 170 -0.22 18.71 3.89
CA THR A 170 1.08 18.80 3.21
C THR A 170 2.05 19.65 4.03
N ASP A 171 3.34 19.25 4.04
CA ASP A 171 4.36 19.96 4.83
C ASP A 171 4.48 21.42 4.39
N ASP A 172 4.37 21.69 3.08
CA ASP A 172 4.47 23.03 2.49
C ASP A 172 3.14 23.80 2.46
N GLY A 173 2.00 23.14 2.71
CA GLY A 173 0.65 23.75 2.67
C GLY A 173 0.11 23.97 1.24
N THR A 174 0.65 23.29 0.24
CA THR A 174 0.16 23.42 -1.16
C THR A 174 -1.16 22.71 -1.41
N LEU A 175 -1.57 21.78 -0.51
CA LEU A 175 -2.88 21.11 -0.54
C LEU A 175 -3.30 20.75 0.89
N GLY A 176 -4.56 21.04 1.24
CA GLY A 176 -5.12 20.75 2.56
C GLY A 176 -4.51 21.59 3.69
N ASP A 177 -4.47 21.03 4.90
CA ASP A 177 -3.84 21.67 6.06
C ASP A 177 -2.31 21.66 5.91
N ARG A 178 -1.66 22.74 6.36
CA ARG A 178 -0.19 22.79 6.44
C ARG A 178 0.30 22.06 7.67
N GLY A 179 1.18 21.07 7.48
CA GLY A 179 1.84 20.33 8.57
C GLY A 179 1.74 18.82 8.40
N LEU A 180 1.97 18.09 9.50
CA LEU A 180 1.99 16.64 9.49
C LEU A 180 0.56 16.06 9.50
N VAL A 181 0.36 15.00 8.72
CA VAL A 181 -0.93 14.28 8.66
C VAL A 181 -1.38 13.77 10.03
N THR A 182 -0.45 13.40 10.91
CA THR A 182 -0.74 12.94 12.28
C THR A 182 -1.32 14.05 13.15
N GLN A 183 -0.95 15.31 12.95
CA GLN A 183 -1.53 16.45 13.66
C GLN A 183 -2.99 16.68 13.23
N VAL A 184 -3.27 16.60 11.93
CA VAL A 184 -4.64 16.71 11.40
C VAL A 184 -5.47 15.54 11.90
N MET A 185 -4.96 14.32 11.86
CA MET A 185 -5.63 13.13 12.41
C MET A 185 -6.00 13.33 13.89
N MET A 186 -5.05 13.72 14.73
CA MET A 186 -5.30 13.95 16.19
C MET A 186 -6.40 14.98 16.42
N LYS A 187 -6.38 16.11 15.71
CA LYS A 187 -7.40 17.17 15.81
C LYS A 187 -8.80 16.63 15.54
N HIS A 188 -8.96 15.73 14.57
CA HIS A 188 -10.26 15.16 14.18
C HIS A 188 -10.68 13.96 15.03
N LEU A 189 -9.74 13.26 15.67
CA LEU A 189 -10.06 12.08 16.49
C LEU A 189 -10.26 12.41 17.98
N ALA A 190 -9.71 13.53 18.48
CA ALA A 190 -9.71 13.87 19.90
C ALA A 190 -11.11 14.03 20.53
N SER A 191 -12.11 14.40 19.75
CA SER A 191 -13.48 14.68 20.22
C SER A 191 -14.47 13.51 20.05
N ASP A 192 -14.02 12.38 19.51
CA ASP A 192 -14.89 11.28 19.14
C ASP A 192 -14.54 9.99 19.90
N ASN A 193 -15.42 9.57 20.83
CA ASN A 193 -15.24 8.40 21.70
C ASN A 193 -15.74 7.07 21.07
N LYS A 194 -16.06 7.05 19.77
CA LYS A 194 -16.48 5.81 19.12
C LYS A 194 -15.32 4.83 19.00
N PRO A 195 -15.62 3.51 19.03
CA PRO A 195 -14.60 2.51 18.71
C PRO A 195 -13.99 2.76 17.34
N LYS A 196 -12.67 2.65 17.24
CA LYS A 196 -11.91 2.90 16.02
C LYS A 196 -10.88 1.82 15.78
N ARG A 197 -10.50 1.63 14.51
CA ARG A 197 -9.33 0.86 14.11
C ARG A 197 -8.54 1.65 13.08
N LEU A 198 -7.23 1.73 13.29
CA LEU A 198 -6.32 2.46 12.41
C LEU A 198 -5.61 1.50 11.45
N PHE A 199 -5.42 1.96 10.23
CA PHE A 199 -4.64 1.30 9.19
C PHE A 199 -3.69 2.33 8.58
N ALA A 200 -2.40 2.08 8.63
CA ALA A 200 -1.42 3.03 8.13
C ALA A 200 -0.46 2.43 7.11
N CYS A 201 -0.12 3.22 6.09
CA CYS A 201 0.94 2.89 5.15
C CYS A 201 1.65 4.16 4.66
N GLY A 202 2.99 4.16 4.66
CA GLY A 202 3.79 5.31 4.26
C GLY A 202 5.19 5.30 4.87
N PRO A 203 5.87 6.45 4.91
CA PRO A 203 7.22 6.55 5.45
C PRO A 203 7.32 6.08 6.91
N PHE A 204 8.41 5.38 7.25
CA PHE A 204 8.63 4.83 8.59
C PHE A 204 8.42 5.84 9.74
N PRO A 205 8.92 7.11 9.66
CA PRO A 205 8.65 8.09 10.72
C PRO A 205 7.16 8.40 10.92
N MET A 206 6.36 8.41 9.84
CA MET A 206 4.92 8.57 9.92
C MET A 206 4.27 7.37 10.61
N LEU A 207 4.64 6.14 10.21
CA LEU A 207 4.11 4.91 10.81
C LEU A 207 4.42 4.83 12.30
N ARG A 208 5.65 5.17 12.70
CA ARG A 208 6.05 5.26 14.12
C ARG A 208 5.17 6.25 14.89
N ALA A 209 4.93 7.44 14.35
CA ALA A 209 4.08 8.44 14.98
C ALA A 209 2.62 7.98 15.10
N VAL A 210 2.08 7.34 14.05
CA VAL A 210 0.72 6.77 14.07
C VAL A 210 0.61 5.64 15.11
N ALA A 211 1.62 4.76 15.20
CA ALA A 211 1.65 3.70 16.20
C ALA A 211 1.66 4.23 17.63
N GLY A 212 2.47 5.27 17.92
CA GLY A 212 2.49 5.92 19.22
C GLY A 212 1.14 6.57 19.59
N ILE A 213 0.51 7.26 18.64
CA ILE A 213 -0.84 7.82 18.83
C ILE A 213 -1.88 6.73 19.10
N ALA A 214 -1.81 5.63 18.34
CA ALA A 214 -2.73 4.50 18.54
C ALA A 214 -2.59 3.87 19.92
N GLU A 215 -1.35 3.74 20.42
CA GLU A 215 -1.05 3.24 21.77
C GLU A 215 -1.60 4.18 22.84
N GLU A 216 -1.33 5.50 22.74
CA GLU A 216 -1.87 6.51 23.66
C GLU A 216 -3.40 6.52 23.71
N MET A 217 -4.05 6.33 22.55
CA MET A 217 -5.50 6.28 22.43
C MET A 217 -6.09 4.90 22.77
N GLN A 218 -5.27 3.87 22.97
CA GLN A 218 -5.67 2.48 23.15
C GLN A 218 -6.52 1.94 21.98
N VAL A 219 -6.18 2.32 20.76
CA VAL A 219 -6.89 1.96 19.53
C VAL A 219 -6.08 0.92 18.75
N PRO A 220 -6.67 -0.21 18.31
CA PRO A 220 -5.99 -1.17 17.45
C PRO A 220 -5.46 -0.51 16.18
N CYS A 221 -4.20 -0.77 15.83
CA CYS A 221 -3.55 -0.19 14.67
C CYS A 221 -2.77 -1.24 13.88
N GLN A 222 -3.03 -1.33 12.59
CA GLN A 222 -2.23 -2.10 11.65
C GLN A 222 -1.41 -1.19 10.76
N VAL A 223 -0.15 -1.57 10.53
CA VAL A 223 0.79 -0.83 9.70
C VAL A 223 1.30 -1.70 8.57
N SER A 224 1.37 -1.16 7.36
CA SER A 224 2.02 -1.82 6.22
C SER A 224 3.42 -1.26 6.04
N LEU A 225 4.43 -2.10 6.23
CA LEU A 225 5.84 -1.74 6.14
C LEU A 225 6.38 -1.92 4.73
N GLU A 226 7.27 -1.01 4.34
CA GLU A 226 8.14 -1.15 3.17
C GLU A 226 9.52 -1.67 3.58
N ALA A 227 10.08 -2.59 2.79
CA ALA A 227 11.44 -3.08 2.98
C ALA A 227 12.09 -3.40 1.63
N PHE A 228 13.42 -3.34 1.60
CA PHE A 228 14.16 -3.88 0.46
C PHE A 228 13.96 -5.39 0.40
N MET A 229 13.56 -5.89 -0.75
CA MET A 229 13.27 -7.32 -0.95
C MET A 229 14.11 -7.89 -2.09
N ALA A 230 14.69 -9.07 -1.82
CA ALA A 230 15.33 -9.86 -2.88
C ALA A 230 14.38 -10.97 -3.37
N CYS A 231 14.01 -11.92 -2.50
CA CYS A 231 13.17 -13.06 -2.89
C CYS A 231 11.65 -12.78 -2.84
N GLY A 232 11.18 -11.94 -1.92
CA GLY A 232 9.76 -11.64 -1.71
C GLY A 232 8.94 -12.76 -1.04
N MET A 233 9.55 -13.89 -0.62
CA MET A 233 8.84 -15.09 -0.15
C MET A 233 9.43 -15.69 1.14
N GLY A 234 10.24 -14.93 1.89
CA GLY A 234 10.79 -15.35 3.19
C GLY A 234 12.02 -16.25 3.14
N ALA A 235 12.60 -16.51 1.96
CA ALA A 235 13.74 -17.44 1.83
C ALA A 235 15.11 -16.80 2.14
N CYS A 236 15.32 -15.51 1.80
CA CYS A 236 16.63 -14.85 1.87
C CYS A 236 16.86 -14.06 3.15
N LEU A 237 15.84 -13.83 3.98
CA LEU A 237 15.86 -13.02 5.21
C LEU A 237 16.36 -11.58 5.03
N GLY A 238 16.35 -11.04 3.81
CA GLY A 238 16.87 -9.69 3.51
C GLY A 238 15.91 -8.55 3.87
N CYS A 239 14.63 -8.85 4.19
CA CYS A 239 13.60 -7.86 4.49
C CYS A 239 13.15 -7.89 5.96
N VAL A 240 14.05 -8.26 6.88
CA VAL A 240 13.69 -8.40 8.30
C VAL A 240 13.59 -7.05 9.00
N VAL A 241 12.63 -6.96 9.92
CA VAL A 241 12.46 -5.88 10.89
C VAL A 241 12.47 -6.47 12.30
N LYS A 242 12.70 -5.63 13.30
CA LYS A 242 12.69 -6.07 14.71
C LYS A 242 11.25 -6.20 15.20
N GLY A 243 10.96 -7.32 15.85
CA GLY A 243 9.74 -7.49 16.64
C GLY A 243 9.84 -6.82 18.01
N VAL A 244 8.72 -6.67 18.69
CA VAL A 244 8.59 -5.98 19.99
C VAL A 244 9.44 -6.65 21.08
N ASN A 245 9.64 -7.97 21.02
CA ASN A 245 10.41 -8.73 21.99
C ASN A 245 11.91 -8.85 21.62
N HIS A 246 12.37 -8.07 20.63
CA HIS A 246 13.75 -8.16 20.18
C HIS A 246 14.73 -7.66 21.23
N SER A 247 15.70 -8.51 21.58
CA SER A 247 16.88 -8.15 22.40
C SER A 247 18.13 -8.77 21.80
N VAL A 248 19.30 -8.40 22.33
CA VAL A 248 20.58 -9.01 21.93
C VAL A 248 20.63 -10.51 22.30
N GLU A 249 20.00 -10.88 23.40
CA GLU A 249 19.99 -12.25 23.91
C GLU A 249 18.92 -13.11 23.27
N THR A 250 17.77 -12.51 22.91
CA THR A 250 16.63 -13.18 22.29
C THR A 250 16.21 -12.43 21.02
N PRO A 251 16.89 -12.67 19.88
CA PRO A 251 16.56 -12.00 18.64
C PRO A 251 15.14 -12.35 18.16
N ASP A 252 14.28 -11.33 18.00
CA ASP A 252 12.96 -11.44 17.38
C ASP A 252 12.96 -10.64 16.06
N TYR A 253 13.05 -11.36 14.94
CA TYR A 253 13.03 -10.78 13.60
C TYR A 253 11.80 -11.25 12.83
N ARG A 254 11.14 -10.32 12.15
CA ARG A 254 9.99 -10.57 11.30
C ARG A 254 10.35 -10.30 9.85
N CYS A 255 10.03 -11.24 8.95
CA CYS A 255 10.24 -11.06 7.51
C CYS A 255 9.07 -10.27 6.91
N VAL A 256 9.29 -9.03 6.48
CA VAL A 256 8.24 -8.19 5.89
C VAL A 256 7.52 -8.89 4.74
N CYS A 257 8.24 -9.64 3.90
CA CYS A 257 7.64 -10.32 2.74
C CYS A 257 6.81 -11.58 3.08
N LYS A 258 6.96 -12.15 4.29
CA LYS A 258 6.29 -13.41 4.69
C LYS A 258 5.38 -13.22 5.90
N ASP A 259 5.89 -12.55 6.94
CA ASP A 259 5.17 -12.32 8.19
C ASP A 259 4.28 -11.06 8.10
N GLY A 260 4.64 -10.12 7.20
CA GLY A 260 3.93 -8.91 6.81
C GLY A 260 3.50 -8.95 5.33
N PRO A 261 3.45 -7.79 4.64
CA PRO A 261 3.92 -6.46 5.05
C PRO A 261 3.06 -5.78 6.12
N VAL A 262 1.84 -6.27 6.36
CA VAL A 262 0.93 -5.77 7.37
C VAL A 262 1.20 -6.44 8.70
N PHE A 263 1.40 -5.62 9.73
CA PHE A 263 1.61 -6.04 11.12
C PHE A 263 0.68 -5.27 12.05
N ASP A 264 0.31 -5.84 13.18
CA ASP A 264 -0.19 -5.05 14.28
C ASP A 264 0.96 -4.17 14.82
N SER A 265 0.68 -2.90 15.07
CA SER A 265 1.73 -1.92 15.45
C SER A 265 2.44 -2.29 16.76
N THR A 266 1.76 -3.04 17.61
CA THR A 266 2.28 -3.57 18.88
C THR A 266 3.23 -4.76 18.72
N ASP A 267 3.28 -5.40 17.54
CA ASP A 267 4.20 -6.51 17.27
C ASP A 267 5.61 -6.07 16.87
N LEU A 268 5.80 -4.78 16.64
CA LEU A 268 7.02 -4.20 16.08
C LEU A 268 7.79 -3.39 17.13
N SER A 269 9.13 -3.43 17.04
CA SER A 269 9.99 -2.45 17.69
C SER A 269 10.09 -1.20 16.81
N TRP A 270 9.84 -0.05 17.42
CA TRP A 270 9.88 1.26 16.76
C TRP A 270 11.19 2.04 17.01
N ASP A 271 12.22 1.34 17.55
CA ASP A 271 13.56 1.88 17.83
C ASP A 271 14.48 1.93 16.59
#